data_5cb8897be58271389372348a55e0d489
#
_entry.id   5cb8897be58271389372348a55e0d489
#
_cell.length_a   1.000
_cell.length_b   1.000
_cell.length_c   1.000
_cell.angle_alpha   90.00
_cell.angle_beta   90.00
_cell.angle_gamma   90.00
#
_symmetry.space_group_name_H-M   'P 1'
#
loop_
_entity.id
_entity.type
_entity.pdbx_description
1 polymer ?
#
loop_
_entity_poly.entity_id
_entity_poly.type
_entity_poly.pdbx_seq_one_letter_code
_entity_poly.pdbx_strand_id
1 'polypeptide(L)'
;MKGRNFFALYGRECRKVLCSLTFLLYAAAVFAMFYTQFYSGVNGPEVEPKQGESYYGTIAREVPEVLMPRATESLLIEYLANSYVAYPVGFYKEIRLTETKRGEMADIICELTGFTREELDRFVRGIKGNHEKSGKNSFEIGEGNGDLQIDGNGFVVDGGGNLGEEAFSLPEYSLSESLTYERFRELMRAADNLIGGKSKYSDTYIIYNFSQVPKTYEEAMEEYRLLIKEDGVTGGYARLYCDYVGIILGILPVFVAVSLMQLDRRARMEQLIYSRRASSAGIVFARYAALVSVMILPVIITAGIAQAKVMGYYPGVDMDLFAFARETFIWLFPQIMLVAAIGMVVTELASGLIAILLQGAWWFGSLFSGSISGGIGKFSLMLRHNSLYKRDILMEQYGDLLFNRAFFTVLAILLVMFTAVIYEEKRRGRGIGIRVFGKNCKN
;
A
#
# COMPACT_ATOMS: atom_id res chain seq x y z
N MET A 1 13.94 19.98 -35.94
CA MET A 1 13.18 18.95 -36.72
C MET A 1 11.89 19.57 -37.22
N LYS A 2 11.54 19.41 -38.54
CA LYS A 2 10.19 19.77 -38.99
C LYS A 2 9.20 18.85 -38.24
N GLY A 3 8.11 19.39 -37.65
CA GLY A 3 7.18 18.66 -36.80
C GLY A 3 6.66 17.34 -37.39
N ARG A 4 6.48 17.27 -38.70
CA ARG A 4 6.08 16.09 -39.44
C ARG A 4 7.01 14.85 -39.23
N ASN A 5 8.30 15.07 -38.99
CA ASN A 5 9.25 13.97 -38.73
C ASN A 5 9.20 13.45 -37.30
N PHE A 6 8.80 14.31 -36.33
CA PHE A 6 8.62 13.89 -34.95
C PHE A 6 7.38 13.00 -34.79
N PHE A 7 6.25 13.39 -35.36
CA PHE A 7 5.02 12.58 -35.30
C PHE A 7 5.15 11.21 -36.00
N ALA A 8 5.90 11.16 -37.11
CA ALA A 8 6.19 9.88 -37.77
C ALA A 8 7.07 8.96 -36.92
N LEU A 9 8.05 9.52 -36.18
CA LEU A 9 8.88 8.78 -35.24
C LEU A 9 8.04 8.31 -34.03
N TYR A 10 7.27 9.21 -33.43
CA TYR A 10 6.35 8.91 -32.32
C TYR A 10 5.40 7.75 -32.67
N GLY A 11 4.74 7.81 -33.82
CA GLY A 11 3.82 6.74 -34.23
C GLY A 11 4.51 5.38 -34.39
N ARG A 12 5.77 5.35 -34.86
CA ARG A 12 6.57 4.11 -34.93
C ARG A 12 6.92 3.58 -33.55
N GLU A 13 7.29 4.45 -32.61
CA GLU A 13 7.60 4.06 -31.24
C GLU A 13 6.33 3.58 -30.51
N CYS A 14 5.16 4.22 -30.71
CA CYS A 14 3.87 3.72 -30.20
C CYS A 14 3.58 2.29 -30.68
N ARG A 15 3.79 2.02 -31.98
CA ARG A 15 3.59 0.67 -32.52
C ARG A 15 4.53 -0.35 -31.91
N LYS A 16 5.79 0.00 -31.66
CA LYS A 16 6.75 -0.88 -30.98
C LYS A 16 6.30 -1.25 -29.57
N VAL A 17 5.77 -0.27 -28.83
CA VAL A 17 5.25 -0.48 -27.46
C VAL A 17 4.00 -1.36 -27.52
N LEU A 18 2.99 -0.99 -28.32
CA LEU A 18 1.73 -1.73 -28.45
C LEU A 18 1.90 -3.20 -28.84
N CYS A 19 2.85 -3.48 -29.74
CA CYS A 19 3.13 -4.84 -30.21
C CYS A 19 4.12 -5.61 -29.31
N SER A 20 4.57 -5.04 -28.17
CA SER A 20 5.50 -5.70 -27.27
C SER A 20 4.79 -6.63 -26.29
N LEU A 21 5.38 -7.80 -26.04
CA LEU A 21 4.88 -8.73 -25.03
C LEU A 21 4.82 -8.09 -23.64
N THR A 22 5.80 -7.25 -23.31
CA THR A 22 5.86 -6.55 -22.02
C THR A 22 4.69 -5.59 -21.83
N PHE A 23 4.24 -4.92 -22.89
CA PHE A 23 3.03 -4.08 -22.82
C PHE A 23 1.77 -4.94 -22.68
N LEU A 24 1.66 -6.05 -23.37
CA LEU A 24 0.51 -6.95 -23.22
C LEU A 24 0.39 -7.49 -21.79
N LEU A 25 1.52 -7.90 -21.20
CA LEU A 25 1.56 -8.32 -19.79
C LEU A 25 1.22 -7.18 -18.83
N TYR A 26 1.72 -5.97 -19.11
CA TYR A 26 1.37 -4.77 -18.35
C TYR A 26 -0.14 -4.51 -18.40
N ALA A 27 -0.73 -4.49 -19.58
CA ALA A 27 -2.16 -4.28 -19.76
C ALA A 27 -2.99 -5.38 -19.05
N ALA A 28 -2.61 -6.65 -19.23
CA ALA A 28 -3.26 -7.78 -18.55
C ALA A 28 -3.21 -7.63 -17.03
N ALA A 29 -2.07 -7.20 -16.46
CA ALA A 29 -1.93 -6.98 -15.03
C ALA A 29 -2.78 -5.80 -14.54
N VAL A 30 -2.89 -4.71 -15.31
CA VAL A 30 -3.79 -3.58 -15.00
C VAL A 30 -5.25 -4.05 -14.97
N PHE A 31 -5.69 -4.82 -15.96
CA PHE A 31 -7.05 -5.38 -15.99
C PHE A 31 -7.30 -6.37 -14.85
N ALA A 32 -6.34 -7.24 -14.53
CA ALA A 32 -6.46 -8.20 -13.43
C ALA A 32 -6.58 -7.49 -12.08
N MET A 33 -5.72 -6.49 -11.83
CA MET A 33 -5.77 -5.68 -10.60
C MET A 33 -7.09 -4.92 -10.49
N PHE A 34 -7.52 -4.28 -11.57
CA PHE A 34 -8.82 -3.60 -11.63
C PHE A 34 -9.96 -4.56 -11.30
N TYR A 35 -9.98 -5.75 -11.94
CA TYR A 35 -11.05 -6.72 -11.76
C TYR A 35 -11.08 -7.26 -10.34
N THR A 36 -9.94 -7.71 -9.81
CA THR A 36 -9.86 -8.37 -8.50
C THR A 36 -10.00 -7.41 -7.32
N GLN A 37 -9.48 -6.19 -7.40
CA GLN A 37 -9.45 -5.27 -6.28
C GLN A 37 -10.59 -4.24 -6.30
N PHE A 38 -11.05 -3.86 -7.47
CA PHE A 38 -12.09 -2.84 -7.60
C PHE A 38 -13.41 -3.41 -8.13
N TYR A 39 -13.39 -4.01 -9.32
CA TYR A 39 -14.61 -4.41 -10.01
C TYR A 39 -15.41 -5.46 -9.23
N SER A 40 -14.77 -6.48 -8.68
CA SER A 40 -15.43 -7.53 -7.89
C SER A 40 -15.87 -7.04 -6.50
N GLY A 41 -15.22 -6.01 -5.95
CA GLY A 41 -15.56 -5.45 -4.64
C GLY A 41 -16.76 -4.48 -4.64
N VAL A 42 -17.05 -3.84 -5.80
CA VAL A 42 -18.18 -2.91 -5.92
C VAL A 42 -19.42 -3.67 -6.40
N ASN A 43 -20.27 -4.14 -5.48
CA ASN A 43 -21.37 -5.05 -5.80
C ASN A 43 -22.77 -4.42 -5.69
N GLY A 44 -22.89 -3.13 -5.41
CA GLY A 44 -24.16 -2.42 -5.29
C GLY A 44 -23.95 -0.97 -4.88
N PRO A 45 -25.03 -0.21 -4.73
CA PRO A 45 -24.96 1.12 -4.17
C PRO A 45 -24.71 1.03 -2.65
N GLU A 46 -24.01 2.02 -2.11
CA GLU A 46 -23.99 2.23 -0.66
C GLU A 46 -25.42 2.56 -0.19
N VAL A 47 -25.84 1.88 0.86
CA VAL A 47 -27.20 2.02 1.38
C VAL A 47 -27.26 3.20 2.34
N GLU A 48 -28.29 4.04 2.19
CA GLU A 48 -28.54 5.12 3.15
C GLU A 48 -28.82 4.54 4.54
N PRO A 49 -28.05 4.93 5.57
CA PRO A 49 -28.30 4.47 6.94
C PRO A 49 -29.68 4.83 7.44
N LYS A 50 -30.39 3.89 8.06
CA LYS A 50 -31.72 4.13 8.62
C LYS A 50 -31.63 4.18 10.14
N GLN A 51 -32.34 5.13 10.74
CA GLN A 51 -32.42 5.24 12.19
C GLN A 51 -33.02 3.97 12.81
N GLY A 52 -32.34 3.40 13.83
CA GLY A 52 -32.75 2.20 14.52
C GLY A 52 -32.17 0.89 13.94
N GLU A 53 -31.25 0.93 13.00
CA GLU A 53 -30.46 -0.24 12.62
C GLU A 53 -29.54 -0.67 13.76
N SER A 54 -29.31 -1.97 13.86
CA SER A 54 -28.49 -2.55 14.95
C SER A 54 -27.01 -2.29 14.79
N TYR A 55 -26.52 -1.93 13.57
CA TYR A 55 -25.11 -1.79 13.29
C TYR A 55 -24.85 -0.84 12.09
N TYR A 56 -24.01 0.16 12.32
CA TYR A 56 -23.60 1.16 11.31
C TYR A 56 -22.12 1.05 10.91
N GLY A 57 -21.47 -0.06 11.26
CA GLY A 57 -20.02 -0.22 11.08
C GLY A 57 -19.23 0.25 12.30
N THR A 58 -17.90 0.24 12.17
CA THR A 58 -16.99 0.65 13.24
C THR A 58 -16.10 1.79 12.81
N ILE A 59 -15.63 2.54 13.78
CA ILE A 59 -14.64 3.59 13.61
C ILE A 59 -13.54 3.47 14.67
N ALA A 60 -12.28 3.65 14.25
CA ALA A 60 -11.17 3.74 15.18
C ALA A 60 -11.19 5.10 15.88
N ARG A 61 -11.47 5.08 17.19
CA ARG A 61 -11.50 6.27 18.03
C ARG A 61 -10.83 6.01 19.36
N GLU A 62 -10.13 6.99 19.89
CA GLU A 62 -9.48 6.88 21.20
C GLU A 62 -10.53 6.90 22.30
N VAL A 63 -10.93 5.71 22.78
CA VAL A 63 -11.88 5.48 23.86
C VAL A 63 -11.18 4.63 24.92
N PRO A 64 -10.68 5.24 26.02
CA PRO A 64 -9.90 4.54 27.04
C PRO A 64 -10.60 3.29 27.60
N GLU A 65 -11.91 3.38 27.84
CA GLU A 65 -12.74 2.30 28.40
C GLU A 65 -12.80 1.05 27.51
N VAL A 66 -12.57 1.20 26.20
CA VAL A 66 -12.54 0.10 25.23
C VAL A 66 -11.09 -0.31 24.95
N LEU A 67 -10.20 0.69 24.81
CA LEU A 67 -8.82 0.47 24.41
C LEU A 67 -8.00 -0.24 25.49
N MET A 68 -8.10 0.23 26.73
CA MET A 68 -7.29 -0.32 27.83
C MET A 68 -7.55 -1.79 28.11
N PRO A 69 -8.80 -2.27 28.26
CA PRO A 69 -9.06 -3.69 28.47
C PRO A 69 -8.61 -4.55 27.30
N ARG A 70 -8.95 -4.18 26.07
CA ARG A 70 -8.63 -4.98 24.87
C ARG A 70 -7.12 -5.09 24.62
N ALA A 71 -6.38 -4.00 24.78
CA ALA A 71 -4.93 -4.02 24.60
C ALA A 71 -4.25 -4.84 25.70
N THR A 72 -4.71 -4.75 26.95
CA THR A 72 -4.20 -5.55 28.07
C THR A 72 -4.49 -7.02 27.87
N GLU A 73 -5.70 -7.39 27.46
CA GLU A 73 -6.08 -8.75 27.13
C GLU A 73 -5.18 -9.36 26.06
N SER A 74 -5.00 -8.63 24.98
CA SER A 74 -4.13 -9.05 23.89
C SER A 74 -2.68 -9.23 24.35
N LEU A 75 -2.16 -8.34 25.21
CA LEU A 75 -0.81 -8.44 25.75
C LEU A 75 -0.66 -9.64 26.68
N LEU A 76 -1.67 -9.95 27.50
CA LEU A 76 -1.71 -11.14 28.35
C LEU A 76 -1.62 -12.42 27.50
N ILE A 77 -2.40 -12.52 26.42
CA ILE A 77 -2.42 -13.70 25.54
C ILE A 77 -1.03 -13.88 24.88
N GLU A 78 -0.46 -12.81 24.35
CA GLU A 78 0.89 -12.88 23.76
C GLU A 78 1.98 -13.23 24.79
N TYR A 79 1.83 -12.74 26.02
CA TYR A 79 2.74 -13.09 27.12
C TYR A 79 2.66 -14.58 27.50
N LEU A 80 1.46 -15.15 27.54
CA LEU A 80 1.23 -16.58 27.80
C LEU A 80 1.93 -17.46 26.75
N ALA A 81 1.80 -17.08 25.48
CA ALA A 81 2.44 -17.79 24.36
C ALA A 81 3.94 -17.46 24.21
N ASN A 82 4.42 -16.40 24.83
CA ASN A 82 5.71 -15.76 24.53
C ASN A 82 5.93 -15.55 23.04
N SER A 83 4.89 -15.14 22.35
CA SER A 83 4.86 -14.89 20.93
C SER A 83 4.19 -13.55 20.66
N TYR A 84 4.95 -12.60 20.16
CA TYR A 84 4.52 -11.24 19.89
C TYR A 84 4.71 -10.92 18.41
N VAL A 85 3.92 -10.01 17.89
CA VAL A 85 4.01 -9.61 16.49
C VAL A 85 4.48 -8.16 16.37
N ALA A 86 5.51 -7.96 15.57
CA ALA A 86 6.00 -6.65 15.17
C ALA A 86 6.10 -6.53 13.64
N TYR A 87 6.04 -5.30 13.14
CA TYR A 87 6.15 -4.97 11.71
C TYR A 87 7.31 -3.98 11.46
N PRO A 88 8.56 -4.35 11.75
CA PRO A 88 9.70 -3.42 11.77
C PRO A 88 9.91 -2.67 10.45
N VAL A 89 9.62 -3.33 9.33
CA VAL A 89 9.68 -2.77 7.97
C VAL A 89 8.38 -3.08 7.19
N GLY A 90 7.25 -3.20 7.90
CA GLY A 90 5.95 -3.50 7.31
C GLY A 90 5.69 -5.00 7.09
N PHE A 91 6.64 -5.88 7.40
CA PHE A 91 6.46 -7.34 7.36
C PHE A 91 6.16 -7.89 8.73
N TYR A 92 5.32 -8.91 8.75
CA TYR A 92 5.08 -9.74 9.91
C TYR A 92 6.41 -10.34 10.41
N LYS A 93 6.70 -10.15 11.68
CA LYS A 93 7.81 -10.78 12.36
C LYS A 93 7.35 -11.25 13.74
N GLU A 94 7.40 -12.56 13.94
CA GLU A 94 7.21 -13.14 15.27
C GLU A 94 8.44 -12.84 16.15
N ILE A 95 8.20 -12.37 17.35
CA ILE A 95 9.22 -12.03 18.35
C ILE A 95 8.97 -12.87 19.58
N ARG A 96 9.99 -13.61 20.02
CA ARG A 96 10.01 -14.30 21.31
C ARG A 96 10.96 -13.56 22.24
N LEU A 97 10.45 -13.16 23.40
CA LEU A 97 11.23 -12.43 24.38
C LEU A 97 12.19 -13.38 25.14
N THR A 98 13.41 -12.90 25.41
CA THR A 98 14.33 -13.55 26.32
C THR A 98 13.80 -13.49 27.75
N GLU A 99 14.28 -14.35 28.65
CA GLU A 99 13.82 -14.40 30.04
C GLU A 99 13.91 -13.05 30.76
N THR A 100 14.95 -12.28 30.52
CA THR A 100 15.11 -10.92 31.07
C THR A 100 13.99 -9.99 30.59
N LYS A 101 13.78 -9.89 29.27
CA LYS A 101 12.73 -9.05 28.69
C LYS A 101 11.33 -9.55 29.05
N ARG A 102 11.18 -10.86 29.19
CA ARG A 102 9.92 -11.45 29.65
C ARG A 102 9.62 -11.06 31.10
N GLY A 103 10.68 -10.97 31.93
CA GLY A 103 10.58 -10.41 33.26
C GLY A 103 10.10 -8.96 33.27
N GLU A 104 10.69 -8.10 32.42
CA GLU A 104 10.23 -6.70 32.29
C GLU A 104 8.80 -6.61 31.74
N MET A 105 8.41 -7.46 30.80
CA MET A 105 7.04 -7.52 30.30
C MET A 105 6.04 -7.93 31.39
N ALA A 106 6.44 -8.85 32.26
CA ALA A 106 5.58 -9.24 33.38
C ALA A 106 5.41 -8.11 34.41
N ASP A 107 6.42 -7.21 34.61
CA ASP A 107 6.24 -6.02 35.46
C ASP A 107 5.20 -5.08 34.86
N ILE A 108 5.24 -4.88 33.53
CA ILE A 108 4.23 -4.10 32.81
C ILE A 108 2.84 -4.69 33.02
N ILE A 109 2.69 -6.00 32.86
CA ILE A 109 1.42 -6.69 33.03
C ILE A 109 0.91 -6.59 34.48
N CYS A 110 1.80 -6.74 35.46
CA CYS A 110 1.44 -6.57 36.87
C CYS A 110 0.91 -5.17 37.15
N GLU A 111 1.52 -4.14 36.60
CA GLU A 111 1.05 -2.75 36.76
C GLU A 111 -0.29 -2.52 36.07
N LEU A 112 -0.51 -3.10 34.87
CA LEU A 112 -1.77 -2.99 34.14
C LEU A 112 -2.95 -3.67 34.87
N THR A 113 -2.71 -4.85 35.46
CA THR A 113 -3.76 -5.68 36.09
C THR A 113 -3.86 -5.51 37.59
N GLY A 114 -2.87 -4.89 38.24
CA GLY A 114 -2.76 -4.86 39.68
C GLY A 114 -2.31 -6.18 40.32
N PHE A 115 -1.93 -7.17 39.52
CA PHE A 115 -1.42 -8.45 40.03
C PHE A 115 -0.03 -8.28 40.64
N THR A 116 0.21 -9.04 41.71
CA THR A 116 1.57 -9.32 42.14
C THR A 116 2.23 -10.33 41.19
N ARG A 117 3.55 -10.44 41.20
CA ARG A 117 4.28 -11.44 40.40
C ARG A 117 3.79 -12.87 40.68
N GLU A 118 3.53 -13.20 41.94
CA GLU A 118 3.05 -14.51 42.34
C GLU A 118 1.63 -14.81 41.83
N GLU A 119 0.79 -13.78 41.77
CA GLU A 119 -0.57 -13.91 41.21
C GLU A 119 -0.52 -14.07 39.69
N LEU A 120 0.31 -13.32 38.99
CA LEU A 120 0.52 -13.50 37.56
C LEU A 120 1.04 -14.91 37.25
N ASP A 121 2.00 -15.42 38.02
CA ASP A 121 2.52 -16.79 37.84
C ASP A 121 1.46 -17.84 38.12
N ARG A 122 0.58 -17.64 39.09
CA ARG A 122 -0.57 -18.53 39.37
C ARG A 122 -1.57 -18.49 38.24
N PHE A 123 -1.88 -17.29 37.72
CA PHE A 123 -2.75 -17.08 36.57
C PHE A 123 -2.25 -17.85 35.34
N VAL A 124 -0.96 -17.67 35.00
CA VAL A 124 -0.30 -18.36 33.88
C VAL A 124 -0.32 -19.87 34.03
N ARG A 125 -0.02 -20.39 35.25
CA ARG A 125 -0.05 -21.85 35.55
C ARG A 125 -1.47 -22.42 35.53
N GLY A 126 -2.45 -21.66 35.97
CA GLY A 126 -3.87 -22.08 35.96
C GLY A 126 -4.36 -22.31 34.53
N ILE A 127 -3.99 -21.44 33.61
CA ILE A 127 -4.35 -21.56 32.17
C ILE A 127 -3.64 -22.78 31.55
N LYS A 128 -2.34 -22.94 31.74
CA LYS A 128 -1.59 -24.10 31.22
C LYS A 128 -2.10 -25.44 31.77
N GLY A 129 -2.40 -25.51 33.05
CA GLY A 129 -2.92 -26.75 33.67
C GLY A 129 -4.33 -27.15 33.21
N ASN A 130 -5.16 -26.21 32.81
CA ASN A 130 -6.48 -26.49 32.24
C ASN A 130 -6.37 -26.99 30.76
N HIS A 131 -5.40 -26.54 30.02
CA HIS A 131 -5.12 -27.03 28.66
C HIS A 131 -4.54 -28.45 28.64
N GLU A 132 -3.64 -28.81 29.58
CA GLU A 132 -3.13 -30.18 29.68
C GLU A 132 -4.22 -31.19 30.02
N LYS A 133 -5.22 -30.81 30.81
CA LYS A 133 -6.37 -31.66 31.13
C LYS A 133 -7.35 -31.85 29.96
N SER A 134 -7.36 -30.92 28.98
CA SER A 134 -8.21 -31.00 27.79
C SER A 134 -7.61 -31.83 26.64
N GLY A 135 -6.44 -32.46 26.83
CA GLY A 135 -5.87 -33.41 25.87
C GLY A 135 -5.35 -32.78 24.57
N LYS A 136 -5.23 -31.47 24.48
CA LYS A 136 -4.61 -30.76 23.34
C LYS A 136 -3.16 -30.41 23.65
N ASN A 137 -2.26 -31.32 23.25
CA ASN A 137 -0.81 -31.09 23.29
C ASN A 137 -0.41 -30.12 22.20
N SER A 138 -0.22 -28.90 22.53
CA SER A 138 0.49 -27.83 21.84
C SER A 138 -0.35 -26.56 21.69
N PHE A 139 0.14 -25.53 22.34
CA PHE A 139 -0.17 -24.14 22.00
C PHE A 139 0.73 -23.77 20.81
N GLU A 140 0.52 -24.44 19.68
CA GLU A 140 1.08 -24.04 18.40
C GLU A 140 0.06 -23.12 17.74
N ILE A 141 0.37 -21.82 17.72
CA ILE A 141 -0.22 -20.91 16.75
C ILE A 141 0.28 -21.43 15.41
N GLY A 142 -0.61 -22.11 14.66
CA GLY A 142 -0.25 -22.76 13.41
C GLY A 142 0.43 -21.79 12.43
N GLU A 143 1.47 -22.27 11.75
CA GLU A 143 2.02 -21.68 10.54
C GLU A 143 0.90 -21.67 9.47
N GLY A 144 0.06 -20.66 9.48
CA GLY A 144 -0.95 -20.41 8.50
C GLY A 144 -1.05 -18.91 8.29
N ASN A 145 -0.97 -18.46 7.04
CA ASN A 145 -1.26 -17.09 6.58
C ASN A 145 -2.74 -16.73 6.90
N GLY A 146 -3.09 -16.62 8.16
CA GLY A 146 -4.40 -16.16 8.60
C GLY A 146 -4.26 -14.83 9.32
N ASP A 147 -4.86 -13.78 8.78
CA ASP A 147 -5.08 -12.55 9.51
C ASP A 147 -5.94 -12.86 10.75
N LEU A 148 -5.41 -12.58 11.93
CA LEU A 148 -6.18 -12.57 13.16
C LEU A 148 -7.22 -11.46 13.07
N GLN A 149 -8.45 -11.79 12.71
CA GLN A 149 -9.58 -10.88 12.83
C GLN A 149 -10.16 -10.99 14.24
N ILE A 150 -10.17 -9.87 14.95
CA ILE A 150 -10.89 -9.73 16.21
C ILE A 150 -12.31 -9.29 15.86
N ASP A 151 -13.24 -10.21 15.94
CA ASP A 151 -14.67 -9.88 15.91
C ASP A 151 -15.13 -9.54 17.35
N GLY A 152 -16.14 -8.67 17.48
CA GLY A 152 -16.58 -8.08 18.74
C GLY A 152 -16.98 -9.04 19.86
N ASN A 153 -16.83 -10.36 19.68
CA ASN A 153 -17.14 -11.41 20.64
C ASN A 153 -16.02 -12.43 20.91
N GLY A 154 -14.76 -12.14 20.52
CA GLY A 154 -13.65 -13.06 20.79
C GLY A 154 -12.74 -13.30 19.57
N PHE A 155 -11.64 -14.02 19.79
CA PHE A 155 -10.68 -14.36 18.76
C PHE A 155 -11.27 -15.30 17.72
N VAL A 156 -11.32 -14.88 16.44
CA VAL A 156 -11.54 -15.75 15.29
C VAL A 156 -10.23 -15.90 14.55
N VAL A 157 -9.68 -17.12 14.52
CA VAL A 157 -8.57 -17.48 13.63
C VAL A 157 -9.21 -17.90 12.30
N ASP A 158 -9.16 -17.03 11.29
CA ASP A 158 -9.59 -17.39 9.94
C ASP A 158 -8.47 -18.15 9.22
N GLY A 159 -8.46 -19.43 9.44
CA GLY A 159 -7.70 -20.40 8.67
C GLY A 159 -8.61 -21.58 8.41
N GLY A 160 -9.33 -21.56 7.31
CA GLY A 160 -10.13 -22.59 6.61
C GLY A 160 -10.37 -23.97 7.25
N GLY A 161 -10.50 -24.07 8.55
CA GLY A 161 -10.84 -25.29 9.26
C GLY A 161 -11.86 -24.95 10.36
N ASN A 162 -13.01 -25.59 10.31
CA ASN A 162 -14.01 -25.59 11.38
C ASN A 162 -13.36 -25.97 12.72
N LEU A 163 -12.84 -24.97 13.42
CA LEU A 163 -12.52 -25.10 14.84
C LEU A 163 -13.82 -24.79 15.60
N GLY A 164 -14.37 -25.81 16.24
CA GLY A 164 -15.59 -25.69 17.03
C GLY A 164 -15.52 -24.55 18.06
N GLU A 165 -16.67 -24.00 18.38
CA GLU A 165 -17.01 -22.87 19.23
C GLU A 165 -16.48 -22.92 20.69
N GLU A 166 -15.21 -23.22 20.91
CA GLU A 166 -14.55 -22.96 22.19
C GLU A 166 -13.55 -21.82 22.00
N ALA A 167 -14.06 -20.58 21.94
CA ALA A 167 -13.23 -19.39 22.05
C ALA A 167 -12.42 -19.48 23.36
N PHE A 168 -11.10 -19.37 23.24
CA PHE A 168 -10.22 -19.29 24.42
C PHE A 168 -10.57 -18.00 25.17
N SER A 169 -11.22 -18.13 26.31
CA SER A 169 -11.48 -17.02 27.21
C SER A 169 -10.45 -17.01 28.34
N LEU A 170 -9.83 -15.85 28.54
CA LEU A 170 -9.00 -15.66 29.74
C LEU A 170 -9.89 -15.79 31.00
N PRO A 171 -9.35 -16.29 32.12
CA PRO A 171 -10.02 -16.16 33.41
C PRO A 171 -10.32 -14.69 33.70
N GLU A 172 -11.34 -14.43 34.49
CA GLU A 172 -11.74 -13.07 34.85
C GLU A 172 -10.54 -12.31 35.47
N TYR A 173 -10.24 -11.17 34.93
CA TYR A 173 -9.24 -10.22 35.42
C TYR A 173 -9.79 -8.80 35.33
N SER A 174 -9.29 -7.90 36.16
CA SER A 174 -9.64 -6.49 36.12
C SER A 174 -8.38 -5.64 35.88
N LEU A 175 -8.57 -4.48 35.30
CA LEU A 175 -7.50 -3.48 35.26
C LEU A 175 -7.27 -2.92 36.67
N SER A 176 -6.04 -2.48 36.95
CA SER A 176 -5.69 -1.83 38.20
C SER A 176 -6.52 -0.56 38.40
N GLU A 177 -7.16 -0.41 39.56
CA GLU A 177 -7.96 0.79 39.88
C GLU A 177 -7.14 2.07 39.91
N SER A 178 -5.83 1.96 40.13
CA SER A 178 -4.91 3.11 40.16
C SER A 178 -4.34 3.48 38.76
N LEU A 179 -4.68 2.73 37.72
CA LEU A 179 -4.13 2.89 36.38
C LEU A 179 -4.78 4.07 35.65
N THR A 180 -4.02 5.16 35.47
CA THR A 180 -4.46 6.28 34.64
C THR A 180 -4.23 5.97 33.15
N TYR A 181 -4.96 6.66 32.27
CA TYR A 181 -4.82 6.47 30.82
C TYR A 181 -3.41 6.87 30.34
N GLU A 182 -2.84 7.95 30.86
CA GLU A 182 -1.48 8.40 30.54
C GLU A 182 -0.46 7.31 30.91
N ARG A 183 -0.60 6.72 32.12
CA ARG A 183 0.31 5.63 32.55
C ARG A 183 0.13 4.38 31.70
N PHE A 184 -1.10 4.03 31.34
CA PHE A 184 -1.36 2.94 30.40
C PHE A 184 -0.62 3.17 29.06
N ARG A 185 -0.67 4.37 28.48
CA ARG A 185 0.03 4.72 27.24
C ARG A 185 1.55 4.57 27.36
N GLU A 186 2.12 4.96 28.51
CA GLU A 186 3.55 4.75 28.79
C GLU A 186 3.91 3.27 28.84
N LEU A 187 3.10 2.44 29.51
CA LEU A 187 3.29 0.99 29.60
C LEU A 187 3.19 0.32 28.23
N MET A 188 2.24 0.72 27.39
CA MET A 188 2.11 0.20 26.03
C MET A 188 3.33 0.57 25.16
N ARG A 189 3.86 1.80 25.28
CA ARG A 189 5.14 2.17 24.63
C ARG A 189 6.32 1.36 25.13
N ALA A 190 6.38 1.09 26.43
CA ALA A 190 7.42 0.24 27.02
C ALA A 190 7.31 -1.19 26.47
N ALA A 191 6.11 -1.76 26.40
CA ALA A 191 5.86 -3.07 25.80
C ALA A 191 6.27 -3.10 24.31
N ASP A 192 5.88 -2.08 23.52
CA ASP A 192 6.30 -1.96 22.12
C ASP A 192 7.83 -1.94 21.96
N ASN A 193 8.54 -1.21 22.82
CA ASN A 193 9.99 -1.15 22.81
C ASN A 193 10.64 -2.50 23.18
N LEU A 194 10.09 -3.25 24.12
CA LEU A 194 10.59 -4.59 24.49
C LEU A 194 10.43 -5.57 23.33
N ILE A 195 9.32 -5.48 22.59
CA ILE A 195 9.03 -6.30 21.42
C ILE A 195 9.96 -5.91 20.24
N GLY A 196 10.45 -4.68 20.21
CA GLY A 196 11.38 -4.20 19.17
C GLY A 196 10.83 -3.07 18.31
N GLY A 197 9.71 -2.49 18.72
CA GLY A 197 9.05 -1.36 18.07
C GLY A 197 8.13 -1.78 16.91
N LYS A 198 7.19 -0.90 16.59
CA LYS A 198 6.20 -1.08 15.52
C LYS A 198 5.32 -2.33 15.69
N SER A 199 5.02 -2.68 16.92
CA SER A 199 3.99 -3.66 17.25
C SER A 199 2.60 -3.02 17.23
N LYS A 200 1.56 -3.83 17.42
CA LYS A 200 0.17 -3.32 17.56
C LYS A 200 -0.03 -2.42 18.79
N TYR A 201 0.92 -2.40 19.74
CA TYR A 201 0.91 -1.54 20.94
C TYR A 201 1.56 -0.17 20.71
N SER A 202 2.19 0.06 19.58
CA SER A 202 2.78 1.36 19.25
C SER A 202 1.72 2.47 19.15
N ASP A 203 2.11 3.72 19.41
CA ASP A 203 1.21 4.87 19.33
C ASP A 203 0.47 4.98 17.98
N THR A 204 1.10 4.54 16.90
CA THR A 204 0.52 4.58 15.56
C THR A 204 -0.60 3.56 15.37
N TYR A 205 -0.50 2.40 15.99
CA TYR A 205 -1.39 1.27 15.69
C TYR A 205 -2.37 0.93 16.80
N ILE A 206 -2.13 1.36 18.03
CA ILE A 206 -2.88 0.92 19.20
C ILE A 206 -4.37 1.26 19.12
N ILE A 207 -4.71 2.48 18.66
CA ILE A 207 -6.12 2.91 18.52
C ILE A 207 -6.81 2.08 17.45
N TYR A 208 -6.15 1.89 16.30
CA TYR A 208 -6.71 1.11 15.19
C TYR A 208 -6.96 -0.35 15.57
N ASN A 209 -6.04 -0.97 16.34
CA ASN A 209 -6.14 -2.38 16.70
C ASN A 209 -7.10 -2.63 17.88
N PHE A 210 -7.19 -1.71 18.84
CA PHE A 210 -7.88 -2.00 20.11
C PHE A 210 -9.04 -1.07 20.43
N SER A 211 -9.24 0.02 19.67
CA SER A 211 -10.32 0.97 19.92
C SER A 211 -11.24 1.15 18.71
N GLN A 212 -11.64 0.01 18.12
CA GLN A 212 -12.73 -0.02 17.16
C GLN A 212 -14.05 0.03 17.92
N VAL A 213 -14.79 1.13 17.74
CA VAL A 213 -16.10 1.35 18.40
C VAL A 213 -17.21 1.42 17.36
N PRO A 214 -18.44 0.98 17.68
CA PRO A 214 -19.57 1.13 16.77
C PRO A 214 -19.78 2.61 16.41
N LYS A 215 -20.11 2.87 15.15
CA LYS A 215 -20.54 4.19 14.69
C LYS A 215 -21.95 4.50 15.18
N THR A 216 -22.23 5.76 15.43
CA THR A 216 -23.59 6.25 15.62
C THR A 216 -24.29 6.39 14.27
N TYR A 217 -25.63 6.51 14.30
CA TYR A 217 -26.43 6.81 13.11
C TYR A 217 -25.98 8.13 12.47
N GLU A 218 -25.71 9.16 13.28
CA GLU A 218 -25.31 10.47 12.82
C GLU A 218 -23.98 10.43 12.07
N GLU A 219 -23.03 9.65 12.57
CA GLU A 219 -21.71 9.46 11.94
C GLU A 219 -21.84 8.73 10.60
N ALA A 220 -22.61 7.65 10.57
CA ALA A 220 -22.84 6.90 9.34
C ALA A 220 -23.59 7.73 8.29
N MET A 221 -24.58 8.52 8.72
CA MET A 221 -25.33 9.42 7.85
C MET A 221 -24.45 10.56 7.31
N GLU A 222 -23.55 11.10 8.13
CA GLU A 222 -22.62 12.12 7.66
C GLU A 222 -21.62 11.57 6.63
N GLU A 223 -21.06 10.37 6.85
CA GLU A 223 -20.22 9.71 5.84
C GLU A 223 -20.97 9.46 4.53
N TYR A 224 -22.20 8.99 4.61
CA TYR A 224 -23.07 8.79 3.43
C TYR A 224 -23.35 10.12 2.73
N ARG A 225 -23.69 11.16 3.48
CA ARG A 225 -23.95 12.51 2.94
C ARG A 225 -22.72 13.09 2.21
N LEU A 226 -21.52 12.93 2.80
CA LEU A 226 -20.28 13.38 2.19
C LEU A 226 -20.01 12.63 0.87
N LEU A 227 -20.25 11.33 0.82
CA LEU A 227 -20.09 10.52 -0.39
C LEU A 227 -21.07 10.97 -1.48
N ILE A 228 -22.35 11.14 -1.15
CA ILE A 228 -23.39 11.44 -2.13
C ILE A 228 -23.31 12.90 -2.61
N LYS A 229 -23.18 13.87 -1.68
CA LYS A 229 -23.27 15.30 -1.99
C LYS A 229 -21.95 15.93 -2.36
N GLU A 230 -20.90 15.67 -1.57
CA GLU A 230 -19.61 16.34 -1.72
C GLU A 230 -18.71 15.65 -2.76
N ASP A 231 -18.70 14.32 -2.79
CA ASP A 231 -17.95 13.53 -3.75
C ASP A 231 -18.73 13.25 -5.05
N GLY A 232 -20.04 13.50 -5.04
CA GLY A 232 -20.92 13.14 -6.15
C GLY A 232 -20.82 11.66 -6.50
N VAL A 233 -20.63 10.79 -5.51
CA VAL A 233 -20.41 9.33 -5.62
C VAL A 233 -19.15 8.97 -6.43
N THR A 234 -19.13 9.36 -7.70
CA THR A 234 -18.04 9.01 -8.64
C THR A 234 -16.69 9.53 -8.20
N GLY A 235 -16.59 10.63 -7.44
CA GLY A 235 -15.35 11.14 -6.88
C GLY A 235 -14.74 10.19 -5.83
N GLY A 236 -15.56 9.68 -4.90
CA GLY A 236 -15.14 8.71 -3.90
C GLY A 236 -14.62 7.41 -4.52
N TYR A 237 -15.41 6.84 -5.43
CA TYR A 237 -15.02 5.63 -6.15
C TYR A 237 -13.81 5.83 -7.08
N ALA A 238 -13.65 7.01 -7.69
CA ALA A 238 -12.48 7.32 -8.51
C ALA A 238 -11.19 7.34 -7.68
N ARG A 239 -11.23 7.88 -6.46
CA ARG A 239 -10.10 7.82 -5.51
C ARG A 239 -9.74 6.38 -5.16
N LEU A 240 -10.73 5.57 -4.78
CA LEU A 240 -10.54 4.17 -4.45
C LEU A 240 -9.95 3.37 -5.63
N TYR A 241 -10.42 3.65 -6.85
CA TYR A 241 -9.83 3.10 -8.06
C TYR A 241 -8.35 3.47 -8.21
N CYS A 242 -8.00 4.75 -8.00
CA CYS A 242 -6.62 5.22 -8.08
C CYS A 242 -5.73 4.58 -7.02
N ASP A 243 -6.24 4.36 -5.82
CA ASP A 243 -5.51 3.66 -4.76
C ASP A 243 -5.11 2.25 -5.17
N TYR A 244 -6.03 1.46 -5.70
CA TYR A 244 -5.76 0.08 -6.07
C TYR A 244 -4.86 -0.03 -7.30
N VAL A 245 -5.19 0.69 -8.37
CA VAL A 245 -4.41 0.63 -9.62
C VAL A 245 -3.04 1.26 -9.43
N GLY A 246 -2.92 2.30 -8.60
CA GLY A 246 -1.65 2.96 -8.27
C GLY A 246 -0.59 2.01 -7.70
N ILE A 247 -1.00 0.93 -7.01
CA ILE A 247 -0.05 -0.04 -6.45
C ILE A 247 0.81 -0.65 -7.56
N ILE A 248 0.21 -1.17 -8.60
CA ILE A 248 0.95 -1.84 -9.68
C ILE A 248 1.62 -0.86 -10.63
N LEU A 249 1.07 0.35 -10.79
CA LEU A 249 1.69 1.40 -11.59
C LEU A 249 2.99 1.94 -10.97
N GLY A 250 3.24 1.67 -9.69
CA GLY A 250 4.51 1.98 -9.05
C GLY A 250 5.68 1.12 -9.55
N ILE A 251 5.41 -0.02 -10.17
CA ILE A 251 6.46 -0.94 -10.62
C ILE A 251 6.35 -1.33 -12.10
N LEU A 252 5.16 -1.66 -12.60
CA LEU A 252 5.01 -2.27 -13.92
C LEU A 252 5.52 -1.42 -15.10
N PRO A 253 5.36 -0.09 -15.13
CA PRO A 253 5.84 0.72 -16.23
C PRO A 253 7.35 0.59 -16.49
N VAL A 254 8.17 0.25 -15.47
CA VAL A 254 9.62 0.09 -15.65
C VAL A 254 9.95 -1.05 -16.61
N PHE A 255 9.19 -2.16 -16.59
CA PHE A 255 9.44 -3.29 -17.48
C PHE A 255 9.20 -2.94 -18.94
N VAL A 256 8.15 -2.18 -19.22
CA VAL A 256 7.83 -1.70 -20.57
C VAL A 256 8.92 -0.74 -21.06
N ALA A 257 9.34 0.21 -20.20
CA ALA A 257 10.39 1.17 -20.51
C ALA A 257 11.73 0.47 -20.78
N VAL A 258 12.15 -0.44 -19.91
CA VAL A 258 13.38 -1.23 -20.09
C VAL A 258 13.34 -2.05 -21.38
N SER A 259 12.21 -2.70 -21.67
CA SER A 259 12.04 -3.50 -22.89
C SER A 259 12.22 -2.65 -24.14
N LEU A 260 11.59 -1.48 -24.20
CA LEU A 260 11.71 -0.56 -25.34
C LEU A 260 13.14 -0.02 -25.48
N MET A 261 13.80 0.37 -24.38
CA MET A 261 15.16 0.90 -24.43
C MET A 261 16.20 -0.15 -24.84
N GLN A 262 15.96 -1.42 -24.51
CA GLN A 262 16.87 -2.51 -24.90
C GLN A 262 16.61 -3.07 -26.31
N LEU A 263 15.49 -2.71 -26.94
CA LEU A 263 15.08 -3.29 -28.22
C LEU A 263 16.17 -3.12 -29.30
N ASP A 264 16.70 -1.90 -29.41
CA ASP A 264 17.68 -1.57 -30.44
C ASP A 264 19.03 -2.26 -30.19
N ARG A 265 19.42 -2.44 -28.91
CA ARG A 265 20.62 -3.21 -28.51
C ARG A 265 20.48 -4.69 -28.82
N ARG A 266 19.33 -5.27 -28.48
CA ARG A 266 19.05 -6.68 -28.77
C ARG A 266 19.02 -6.97 -30.28
N ALA A 267 18.54 -6.00 -31.07
CA ALA A 267 18.52 -6.09 -32.53
C ALA A 267 19.87 -5.75 -33.18
N ARG A 268 20.91 -5.35 -32.40
CA ARG A 268 22.21 -4.87 -32.89
C ARG A 268 22.11 -3.71 -33.89
N MET A 269 21.10 -2.85 -33.73
CA MET A 269 20.76 -1.75 -34.65
C MET A 269 21.24 -0.38 -34.15
N GLU A 270 21.93 -0.31 -33.01
CA GLU A 270 22.32 0.97 -32.37
C GLU A 270 23.13 1.87 -33.32
N GLN A 271 24.15 1.31 -33.99
CA GLN A 271 25.01 2.08 -34.90
C GLN A 271 24.21 2.64 -36.08
N LEU A 272 23.28 1.88 -36.62
CA LEU A 272 22.41 2.33 -37.71
C LEU A 272 21.47 3.44 -37.26
N ILE A 273 21.02 3.44 -36.01
CA ILE A 273 20.17 4.49 -35.46
C ILE A 273 20.99 5.73 -35.17
N TYR A 274 22.22 5.58 -34.69
CA TYR A 274 23.15 6.69 -34.45
C TYR A 274 23.54 7.43 -35.73
N SER A 275 23.61 6.76 -36.88
CA SER A 275 23.90 7.36 -38.18
C SER A 275 22.74 8.18 -38.77
N ARG A 276 21.52 8.06 -38.24
CA ARG A 276 20.34 8.77 -38.75
C ARG A 276 20.40 10.27 -38.45
N ARG A 277 19.83 11.10 -39.32
CA ARG A 277 19.76 12.58 -39.19
C ARG A 277 18.77 13.07 -38.08
N ALA A 278 18.19 12.14 -37.27
CA ALA A 278 17.32 12.53 -36.17
C ALA A 278 18.16 13.02 -34.97
N SER A 279 17.71 14.08 -34.27
CA SER A 279 18.37 14.54 -33.04
C SER A 279 18.17 13.52 -31.91
N SER A 280 19.16 13.33 -31.06
CA SER A 280 19.09 12.42 -29.90
C SER A 280 17.95 12.80 -28.97
N ALA A 281 17.76 14.08 -28.67
CA ALA A 281 16.60 14.56 -27.92
C ALA A 281 15.29 14.17 -28.59
N GLY A 282 15.17 14.35 -29.93
CA GLY A 282 13.94 13.97 -30.64
C GLY A 282 13.63 12.48 -30.57
N ILE A 283 14.64 11.60 -30.56
CA ILE A 283 14.46 10.15 -30.40
C ILE A 283 14.00 9.82 -29.00
N VAL A 284 14.67 10.35 -27.96
CA VAL A 284 14.37 10.08 -26.55
C VAL A 284 12.97 10.60 -26.17
N PHE A 285 12.64 11.84 -26.56
CA PHE A 285 11.32 12.40 -26.29
C PHE A 285 10.20 11.67 -27.03
N ALA A 286 10.41 11.23 -28.27
CA ALA A 286 9.42 10.44 -29.01
C ALA A 286 9.18 9.09 -28.35
N ARG A 287 10.23 8.41 -27.86
CA ARG A 287 10.14 7.16 -27.11
C ARG A 287 9.39 7.33 -25.79
N TYR A 288 9.77 8.37 -25.04
CA TYR A 288 9.10 8.67 -23.76
C TYR A 288 7.63 8.99 -23.94
N ALA A 289 7.31 9.88 -24.90
CA ALA A 289 5.91 10.21 -25.20
C ALA A 289 5.12 8.97 -25.64
N ALA A 290 5.71 8.09 -26.45
CA ALA A 290 5.08 6.84 -26.88
C ALA A 290 4.84 5.89 -25.69
N LEU A 291 5.83 5.74 -24.79
CA LEU A 291 5.67 4.92 -23.58
C LEU A 291 4.51 5.41 -22.74
N VAL A 292 4.51 6.68 -22.36
CA VAL A 292 3.52 7.26 -21.46
C VAL A 292 2.12 7.23 -22.10
N SER A 293 2.01 7.64 -23.38
CA SER A 293 0.72 7.65 -24.09
C SER A 293 0.11 6.26 -24.28
N VAL A 294 0.94 5.25 -24.49
CA VAL A 294 0.44 3.87 -24.67
C VAL A 294 0.13 3.22 -23.34
N MET A 295 0.96 3.42 -22.30
CA MET A 295 0.74 2.81 -20.99
C MET A 295 -0.47 3.39 -20.25
N ILE A 296 -0.88 4.62 -20.51
CA ILE A 296 -2.09 5.18 -19.90
C ILE A 296 -3.39 4.59 -20.49
N LEU A 297 -3.37 4.01 -21.69
CA LEU A 297 -4.58 3.51 -22.36
C LEU A 297 -5.34 2.44 -21.55
N PRO A 298 -4.71 1.33 -21.07
CA PRO A 298 -5.43 0.34 -20.27
C PRO A 298 -5.97 0.95 -18.96
N VAL A 299 -5.28 1.94 -18.39
CA VAL A 299 -5.73 2.63 -17.17
C VAL A 299 -6.99 3.47 -17.45
N ILE A 300 -7.00 4.24 -18.54
CA ILE A 300 -8.19 5.02 -18.93
C ILE A 300 -9.37 4.09 -19.28
N ILE A 301 -9.12 2.97 -19.96
CA ILE A 301 -10.17 2.01 -20.31
C ILE A 301 -10.80 1.43 -19.05
N THR A 302 -9.99 0.98 -18.09
CA THR A 302 -10.51 0.44 -16.83
C THR A 302 -11.18 1.51 -15.96
N ALA A 303 -10.69 2.76 -15.96
CA ALA A 303 -11.37 3.91 -15.36
C ALA A 303 -12.75 4.16 -15.95
N GLY A 304 -12.88 4.09 -17.28
CA GLY A 304 -14.16 4.23 -17.97
C GLY A 304 -15.15 3.11 -17.64
N ILE A 305 -14.68 1.87 -17.55
CA ILE A 305 -15.49 0.72 -17.13
C ILE A 305 -15.94 0.91 -15.67
N ALA A 306 -15.05 1.36 -14.78
CA ALA A 306 -15.35 1.65 -13.39
C ALA A 306 -16.42 2.74 -13.27
N GLN A 307 -16.24 3.85 -14.00
CA GLN A 307 -17.20 4.95 -14.07
C GLN A 307 -18.59 4.45 -14.47
N ALA A 308 -18.69 3.68 -15.57
CA ALA A 308 -19.96 3.16 -16.07
C ALA A 308 -20.62 2.20 -15.06
N LYS A 309 -19.83 1.37 -14.37
CA LYS A 309 -20.35 0.46 -13.34
C LYS A 309 -20.94 1.22 -12.16
N VAL A 310 -20.20 2.19 -11.61
CA VAL A 310 -20.65 3.00 -10.47
C VAL A 310 -21.92 3.78 -10.84
N MET A 311 -21.94 4.44 -11.99
CA MET A 311 -23.13 5.17 -12.46
C MET A 311 -24.36 4.26 -12.61
N GLY A 312 -24.17 3.00 -13.00
CA GLY A 312 -25.26 2.03 -13.11
C GLY A 312 -25.95 1.69 -11.77
N TYR A 313 -25.25 1.88 -10.65
CA TYR A 313 -25.81 1.61 -9.30
C TYR A 313 -26.60 2.81 -8.71
N TYR A 314 -26.43 4.03 -9.24
CA TYR A 314 -27.04 5.23 -8.69
C TYR A 314 -27.90 5.99 -9.73
N PRO A 315 -28.97 5.35 -10.26
CA PRO A 315 -29.83 6.01 -11.25
C PRO A 315 -30.51 7.23 -10.64
N GLY A 316 -30.44 8.36 -11.35
CA GLY A 316 -31.05 9.61 -10.90
C GLY A 316 -30.25 10.48 -9.95
N VAL A 317 -29.06 10.05 -9.56
CA VAL A 317 -28.12 10.89 -8.80
C VAL A 317 -27.30 11.72 -9.79
N ASP A 318 -27.11 13.01 -9.48
CA ASP A 318 -26.24 13.88 -10.26
C ASP A 318 -24.76 13.52 -9.94
N MET A 319 -24.03 13.08 -10.96
CA MET A 319 -22.68 12.55 -10.82
C MET A 319 -21.70 13.22 -11.78
N ASP A 320 -20.46 13.42 -11.32
CA ASP A 320 -19.40 13.93 -12.19
C ASP A 320 -18.94 12.86 -13.20
N LEU A 321 -19.27 13.10 -14.48
CA LEU A 321 -18.91 12.21 -15.60
C LEU A 321 -17.42 12.12 -15.85
N PHE A 322 -16.64 13.06 -15.36
CA PHE A 322 -15.20 13.13 -15.58
C PHE A 322 -14.37 12.78 -14.35
N ALA A 323 -14.99 12.39 -13.23
CA ALA A 323 -14.30 12.12 -11.98
C ALA A 323 -13.18 11.09 -12.14
N PHE A 324 -13.45 9.93 -12.72
CA PHE A 324 -12.44 8.89 -12.92
C PHE A 324 -11.31 9.34 -13.87
N ALA A 325 -11.66 10.04 -14.94
CA ALA A 325 -10.64 10.57 -15.84
C ALA A 325 -9.77 11.63 -15.14
N ARG A 326 -10.39 12.58 -14.44
CA ARG A 326 -9.70 13.63 -13.69
C ARG A 326 -8.73 13.04 -12.66
N GLU A 327 -9.21 12.14 -11.80
CA GLU A 327 -8.38 11.51 -10.77
C GLU A 327 -7.27 10.64 -11.38
N THR A 328 -7.56 9.93 -12.47
CA THR A 328 -6.52 9.17 -13.20
C THR A 328 -5.39 10.08 -13.69
N PHE A 329 -5.71 11.25 -14.27
CA PHE A 329 -4.69 12.17 -14.74
C PHE A 329 -3.96 12.91 -13.61
N ILE A 330 -4.63 13.25 -12.53
CA ILE A 330 -4.01 13.92 -11.37
C ILE A 330 -3.15 12.92 -10.59
N TRP A 331 -3.66 11.73 -10.32
CA TRP A 331 -3.07 10.78 -9.37
C TRP A 331 -2.12 9.78 -10.03
N LEU A 332 -2.56 9.09 -11.10
CA LEU A 332 -1.83 7.96 -11.68
C LEU A 332 -0.87 8.36 -12.80
N PHE A 333 -1.23 9.35 -13.61
CA PHE A 333 -0.43 9.73 -14.77
C PHE A 333 0.99 10.22 -14.40
N PRO A 334 1.19 11.08 -13.38
CA PRO A 334 2.52 11.47 -12.93
C PRO A 334 3.39 10.31 -12.45
N GLN A 335 2.76 9.30 -11.85
CA GLN A 335 3.44 8.08 -11.41
C GLN A 335 3.94 7.26 -12.60
N ILE A 336 3.11 7.05 -13.63
CA ILE A 336 3.53 6.39 -14.88
C ILE A 336 4.69 7.16 -15.53
N MET A 337 4.58 8.49 -15.59
CA MET A 337 5.62 9.36 -16.14
C MET A 337 6.97 9.14 -15.44
N LEU A 338 6.96 9.15 -14.11
CA LEU A 338 8.17 9.01 -13.32
C LEU A 338 8.80 7.63 -13.46
N VAL A 339 8.01 6.56 -13.31
CA VAL A 339 8.51 5.17 -13.38
C VAL A 339 9.07 4.86 -14.77
N ALA A 340 8.42 5.35 -15.83
CA ALA A 340 8.93 5.22 -17.20
C ALA A 340 10.26 5.98 -17.39
N ALA A 341 10.37 7.21 -16.87
CA ALA A 341 11.58 8.02 -16.94
C ALA A 341 12.77 7.36 -16.21
N ILE A 342 12.53 6.81 -15.01
CA ILE A 342 13.54 6.03 -14.26
C ILE A 342 13.98 4.81 -15.06
N GLY A 343 13.02 4.05 -15.61
CA GLY A 343 13.31 2.92 -16.47
C GLY A 343 14.22 3.28 -17.65
N MET A 344 13.96 4.41 -18.30
CA MET A 344 14.75 4.90 -19.41
C MET A 344 16.16 5.33 -18.97
N VAL A 345 16.27 6.22 -17.97
CA VAL A 345 17.58 6.79 -17.58
C VAL A 345 18.51 5.72 -17.02
N VAL A 346 18.01 4.84 -16.14
CA VAL A 346 18.85 3.81 -15.52
C VAL A 346 19.25 2.73 -16.53
N THR A 347 18.38 2.38 -17.47
CA THR A 347 18.74 1.47 -18.57
C THR A 347 19.83 2.05 -19.46
N GLU A 348 19.82 3.37 -19.70
CA GLU A 348 20.87 4.02 -20.47
C GLU A 348 22.17 4.16 -19.68
N LEU A 349 22.14 4.47 -18.39
CA LEU A 349 23.32 4.63 -17.54
C LEU A 349 24.03 3.31 -17.21
N ALA A 350 23.24 2.28 -16.91
CA ALA A 350 23.75 1.03 -16.38
C ALA A 350 23.20 -0.17 -17.16
N SER A 351 22.05 -0.70 -16.74
CA SER A 351 21.39 -1.83 -17.41
C SER A 351 19.90 -1.87 -17.05
N GLY A 352 19.11 -2.59 -17.85
CA GLY A 352 17.69 -2.79 -17.56
C GLY A 352 17.44 -3.59 -16.28
N LEU A 353 18.32 -4.53 -15.93
CA LEU A 353 18.19 -5.26 -14.67
C LEU A 353 18.32 -4.34 -13.47
N ILE A 354 19.30 -3.43 -13.49
CA ILE A 354 19.49 -2.45 -12.41
C ILE A 354 18.30 -1.50 -12.32
N ALA A 355 17.72 -1.10 -13.45
CA ALA A 355 16.51 -0.26 -13.48
C ALA A 355 15.34 -0.96 -12.77
N ILE A 356 15.12 -2.24 -13.07
CA ILE A 356 14.06 -3.04 -12.44
C ILE A 356 14.30 -3.21 -10.94
N LEU A 357 15.52 -3.55 -10.53
CA LEU A 357 15.88 -3.73 -9.12
C LEU A 357 15.74 -2.44 -8.31
N LEU A 358 16.21 -1.31 -8.85
CA LEU A 358 16.11 -0.01 -8.20
C LEU A 358 14.64 0.41 -8.05
N GLN A 359 13.86 0.28 -9.11
CA GLN A 359 12.43 0.60 -9.07
C GLN A 359 11.68 -0.34 -8.13
N GLY A 360 11.99 -1.64 -8.14
CA GLY A 360 11.43 -2.62 -7.23
C GLY A 360 11.70 -2.30 -5.78
N ALA A 361 12.94 -1.92 -5.44
CA ALA A 361 13.32 -1.52 -4.08
C ALA A 361 12.56 -0.25 -3.63
N TRP A 362 12.44 0.76 -4.50
CA TRP A 362 11.67 1.96 -4.17
C TRP A 362 10.18 1.68 -4.04
N TRP A 363 9.60 0.93 -4.96
CA TRP A 363 8.20 0.50 -4.90
C TRP A 363 7.90 -0.25 -3.60
N PHE A 364 8.75 -1.22 -3.27
CA PHE A 364 8.64 -2.02 -2.07
C PHE A 364 8.73 -1.15 -0.81
N GLY A 365 9.74 -0.27 -0.71
CA GLY A 365 9.86 0.67 0.39
C GLY A 365 8.65 1.61 0.52
N SER A 366 8.10 2.07 -0.61
CA SER A 366 6.92 2.95 -0.62
C SER A 366 5.64 2.21 -0.23
N LEU A 367 5.52 0.91 -0.53
CA LEU A 367 4.35 0.10 -0.16
C LEU A 367 4.18 0.04 1.36
N PHE A 368 5.28 -0.05 2.10
CA PHE A 368 5.27 -0.15 3.56
C PHE A 368 5.33 1.20 4.26
N SER A 369 5.96 2.21 3.68
CA SER A 369 6.05 3.53 4.32
C SER A 369 4.69 4.23 4.45
N GLY A 370 3.81 4.09 3.46
CA GLY A 370 2.45 4.64 3.49
C GLY A 370 1.55 4.02 4.56
N SER A 371 1.75 2.74 4.88
CA SER A 371 1.02 2.04 5.95
C SER A 371 1.46 2.46 7.35
N ILE A 372 2.66 3.02 7.50
CA ILE A 372 3.25 3.37 8.80
C ILE A 372 2.85 4.79 9.24
N SER A 373 2.69 5.72 8.31
CA SER A 373 2.53 7.14 8.64
C SER A 373 1.09 7.66 8.62
N GLY A 374 0.12 6.85 8.15
CA GLY A 374 -1.31 7.23 8.14
C GLY A 374 -1.66 8.48 7.32
N GLY A 375 -0.72 9.01 6.53
CA GLY A 375 -0.90 10.24 5.77
C GLY A 375 -0.26 10.19 4.38
N ILE A 376 -0.60 11.16 3.54
CA ILE A 376 -0.02 11.35 2.21
C ILE A 376 1.41 11.88 2.37
N GLY A 377 2.40 11.00 2.20
CA GLY A 377 3.80 11.39 2.23
C GLY A 377 4.19 12.23 1.02
N LYS A 378 4.78 13.43 1.24
CA LYS A 378 5.17 14.37 0.18
C LYS A 378 6.08 13.78 -0.90
N PHE A 379 6.83 12.72 -0.59
CA PHE A 379 7.75 12.06 -1.52
C PHE A 379 7.45 10.57 -1.70
N SER A 380 6.27 10.10 -1.26
CA SER A 380 5.85 8.72 -1.45
C SER A 380 5.54 8.45 -2.92
N LEU A 381 6.07 7.34 -3.44
CA LEU A 381 5.79 6.90 -4.82
C LEU A 381 4.29 6.57 -4.98
N MET A 382 3.74 5.88 -4.00
CA MET A 382 2.32 5.52 -3.95
C MET A 382 1.63 6.35 -2.88
N LEU A 383 0.58 7.04 -3.29
CA LEU A 383 -0.32 7.73 -2.39
C LEU A 383 -1.51 6.81 -2.16
N ARG A 384 -1.85 6.57 -0.90
CA ARG A 384 -2.96 5.68 -0.54
C ARG A 384 -3.85 6.35 0.49
N HIS A 385 -5.11 6.50 0.13
CA HIS A 385 -6.18 6.90 1.03
C HIS A 385 -6.92 5.68 1.57
N ASN A 386 -7.04 4.64 0.74
CA ASN A 386 -7.60 3.33 1.02
C ASN A 386 -9.00 3.36 1.69
N SER A 387 -9.80 4.34 1.32
CA SER A 387 -11.16 4.50 1.84
C SER A 387 -12.08 5.11 0.78
N LEU A 388 -13.31 4.59 0.70
CA LEU A 388 -14.36 5.22 -0.08
C LEU A 388 -14.83 6.52 0.60
N TYR A 389 -14.83 6.50 1.94
CA TYR A 389 -15.23 7.61 2.81
C TYR A 389 -14.04 8.48 3.21
N LYS A 390 -14.18 9.30 4.26
CA LYS A 390 -13.13 10.15 4.84
C LYS A 390 -12.57 11.18 3.87
N ARG A 391 -13.45 11.79 3.09
CA ARG A 391 -13.11 12.88 2.16
C ARG A 391 -12.46 14.06 2.88
N ASP A 392 -12.94 14.39 4.07
CA ASP A 392 -12.43 15.42 4.96
C ASP A 392 -10.91 15.27 5.21
N ILE A 393 -10.48 14.09 5.63
CA ILE A 393 -9.05 13.77 5.87
C ILE A 393 -8.24 13.91 4.57
N LEU A 394 -8.79 13.48 3.44
CA LEU A 394 -8.09 13.65 2.16
C LEU A 394 -7.97 15.12 1.78
N MET A 395 -9.02 15.91 1.97
CA MET A 395 -9.00 17.34 1.62
C MET A 395 -8.00 18.13 2.46
N GLU A 396 -7.81 17.79 3.72
CA GLU A 396 -6.73 18.35 4.55
C GLU A 396 -5.33 18.10 3.95
N GLN A 397 -5.14 16.94 3.33
CA GLN A 397 -3.87 16.52 2.74
C GLN A 397 -3.79 16.72 1.22
N TYR A 398 -4.82 17.30 0.61
CA TYR A 398 -4.89 17.42 -0.85
C TYR A 398 -3.78 18.31 -1.43
N GLY A 399 -3.36 19.31 -0.69
CA GLY A 399 -2.20 20.15 -1.05
C GLY A 399 -0.90 19.34 -1.15
N ASP A 400 -0.66 18.41 -0.24
CA ASP A 400 0.51 17.52 -0.25
C ASP A 400 0.44 16.51 -1.42
N LEU A 401 -0.76 16.04 -1.77
CA LEU A 401 -0.99 15.21 -2.95
C LEU A 401 -0.61 15.96 -4.23
N LEU A 402 -1.13 17.17 -4.42
CA LEU A 402 -0.83 17.98 -5.60
C LEU A 402 0.66 18.32 -5.69
N PHE A 403 1.28 18.67 -4.57
CA PHE A 403 2.73 18.92 -4.52
C PHE A 403 3.52 17.68 -4.96
N ASN A 404 3.21 16.51 -4.42
CA ASN A 404 3.85 15.24 -4.77
C ASN A 404 3.74 14.96 -6.29
N ARG A 405 2.55 15.12 -6.86
CA ARG A 405 2.32 14.84 -8.29
C ARG A 405 2.97 15.85 -9.22
N ALA A 406 2.98 17.13 -8.86
CA ALA A 406 3.72 18.16 -9.57
C ALA A 406 5.23 17.90 -9.50
N PHE A 407 5.76 17.59 -8.31
CA PHE A 407 7.17 17.24 -8.12
C PHE A 407 7.57 16.03 -8.99
N PHE A 408 6.78 14.96 -9.01
CA PHE A 408 7.07 13.78 -9.82
C PHE A 408 7.01 14.04 -11.32
N THR A 409 6.08 14.90 -11.75
CA THR A 409 5.99 15.31 -13.15
C THR A 409 7.25 16.08 -13.58
N VAL A 410 7.68 17.04 -12.77
CA VAL A 410 8.90 17.81 -13.05
C VAL A 410 10.13 16.91 -13.04
N LEU A 411 10.25 16.04 -12.04
CA LEU A 411 11.35 15.08 -11.93
C LEU A 411 11.41 14.15 -13.15
N ALA A 412 10.26 13.64 -13.60
CA ALA A 412 10.18 12.79 -14.79
C ALA A 412 10.71 13.51 -16.04
N ILE A 413 10.32 14.78 -16.24
CA ILE A 413 10.80 15.60 -17.37
C ILE A 413 12.32 15.81 -17.27
N LEU A 414 12.85 16.13 -16.09
CA LEU A 414 14.29 16.30 -15.88
C LEU A 414 15.05 15.00 -16.16
N LEU A 415 14.55 13.85 -15.73
CA LEU A 415 15.16 12.55 -16.00
C LEU A 415 15.17 12.22 -17.51
N VAL A 416 14.12 12.55 -18.24
CA VAL A 416 14.06 12.38 -19.70
C VAL A 416 15.05 13.29 -20.42
N MET A 417 15.17 14.55 -20.00
CA MET A 417 16.19 15.46 -20.52
C MET A 417 17.59 14.91 -20.26
N PHE A 418 17.84 14.42 -19.05
CA PHE A 418 19.11 13.78 -18.70
C PHE A 418 19.39 12.54 -19.55
N THR A 419 18.37 11.70 -19.79
CA THR A 419 18.48 10.56 -20.72
C THR A 419 18.86 10.99 -22.12
N ALA A 420 18.34 12.11 -22.61
CA ALA A 420 18.69 12.64 -23.93
C ALA A 420 20.16 13.08 -24.00
N VAL A 421 20.70 13.65 -22.94
CA VAL A 421 22.12 14.00 -22.83
C VAL A 421 23.00 12.76 -22.86
N ILE A 422 22.68 11.74 -22.04
CA ILE A 422 23.43 10.48 -22.02
C ILE A 422 23.42 9.81 -23.40
N TYR A 423 22.26 9.78 -24.05
CA TYR A 423 22.11 9.20 -25.38
C TYR A 423 22.95 9.94 -26.43
N GLU A 424 23.02 11.28 -26.35
CA GLU A 424 23.87 12.10 -27.24
C GLU A 424 25.36 11.82 -27.01
N GLU A 425 25.82 11.74 -25.77
CA GLU A 425 27.22 11.45 -25.45
C GLU A 425 27.65 10.05 -25.94
N LYS A 426 26.77 9.05 -25.76
CA LYS A 426 27.01 7.71 -26.33
C LYS A 426 27.09 7.72 -27.86
N ARG A 427 26.22 8.50 -28.51
CA ARG A 427 26.23 8.67 -29.98
C ARG A 427 27.53 9.31 -30.46
N ARG A 428 28.15 10.18 -29.67
CA ARG A 428 29.45 10.79 -29.94
C ARG A 428 30.63 9.87 -29.61
N GLY A 429 30.38 8.64 -29.20
CA GLY A 429 31.44 7.69 -28.81
C GLY A 429 32.07 7.94 -27.46
N ARG A 430 31.52 8.86 -26.66
CA ARG A 430 31.98 9.12 -25.30
C ARG A 430 31.25 8.15 -24.36
N GLY A 431 31.95 7.15 -23.87
CA GLY A 431 31.37 6.12 -23.01
C GLY A 431 31.02 6.64 -21.63
N ILE A 432 29.83 7.21 -21.45
CA ILE A 432 29.22 7.45 -20.14
C ILE A 432 28.40 6.20 -19.81
N GLY A 433 28.95 5.29 -19.00
CA GLY A 433 28.25 4.12 -18.48
C GLY A 433 28.91 3.61 -17.23
N ILE A 434 28.11 3.34 -16.19
CA ILE A 434 28.59 2.68 -14.99
C ILE A 434 28.75 1.20 -15.33
N ARG A 435 29.99 0.71 -15.44
CA ARG A 435 30.29 -0.72 -15.60
C ARG A 435 30.11 -1.40 -14.23
N VAL A 436 28.93 -1.91 -13.95
CA VAL A 436 28.61 -2.56 -12.65
C VAL A 436 29.07 -4.02 -12.62
N PHE A 437 29.31 -4.65 -13.77
CA PHE A 437 29.89 -6.01 -13.84
C PHE A 437 30.94 -6.03 -14.91
N GLY A 438 32.21 -6.09 -14.47
CA GLY A 438 33.34 -6.31 -15.35
C GLY A 438 33.31 -7.72 -15.94
N LYS A 439 32.88 -7.88 -17.19
CA LYS A 439 33.40 -8.98 -18.01
C LYS A 439 34.68 -8.46 -18.65
N ASN A 440 35.80 -8.89 -18.11
CA ASN A 440 37.04 -8.97 -18.86
C ASN A 440 36.80 -9.90 -20.06
N CYS A 441 36.45 -9.36 -21.20
CA CYS A 441 36.75 -9.98 -22.49
C CYS A 441 38.01 -9.29 -23.01
N LYS A 442 39.17 -9.82 -22.59
CA LYS A 442 40.36 -9.80 -23.43
C LYS A 442 40.09 -10.81 -24.55
N ASN A 443 39.94 -10.31 -25.76
CA ASN A 443 40.57 -10.71 -26.99
C ASN A 443 40.07 -9.83 -28.10
#